data_f9fccf2ed1273b9f4ff6f25db4c08fa3
#
_entry.id   f9fccf2ed1273b9f4ff6f25db4c08fa3
#
_cell.length_a   1.000
_cell.length_b   1.000
_cell.length_c   1.000
_cell.angle_alpha   90.00
_cell.angle_beta   90.00
_cell.angle_gamma   90.00
#
_symmetry.space_group_name_H-M   'P 1'
#
loop_
_entity.id
_entity.type
_entity.pdbx_description
1 polymer ?
#
loop_
_entity_poly.entity_id
_entity_poly.type
_entity_poly.pdbx_seq_one_letter_code
_entity_poly.pdbx_strand_id
1 'polypeptide(L)'
;MSKRKTGALRKEQNSKKMHKITTYYNNESNNTIDFNQTHKIKKSIELVPQSVNQENYILNLMDNSKDIVVVYGPAGTGKTYLGMLAALKALRQGDCKKIILTRPAVAVDDEKHGFLPGDINSKMEPWVRPLLDILKEYYSMKEVEYMLKEQIIEITPLAFCRGRNFKNAWVILDEAQNATPSQIKMLMTRISFGSKIIITGDVEQTDRRTKDNGLLDLTYRLTQNPVSEIGLSEFSVKDIRRHRIIEKVLKLYD
;
A
#
# COMPACT_ATOMS: atom_id res chain seq x y z
N MET A 1 35.20 -16.18 20.96
CA MET A 1 34.30 -15.29 21.74
C MET A 1 33.81 -14.03 21.00
N SER A 2 33.85 -13.97 19.65
CA SER A 2 33.58 -12.74 18.88
C SER A 2 32.16 -12.63 18.25
N LYS A 3 31.41 -13.72 18.09
CA LYS A 3 30.12 -13.71 17.36
C LYS A 3 28.88 -13.25 18.17
N ARG A 4 28.98 -13.15 19.50
CA ARG A 4 27.84 -12.70 20.34
C ARG A 4 27.69 -11.18 20.48
N LYS A 5 28.78 -10.40 20.27
CA LYS A 5 28.76 -8.93 20.39
C LYS A 5 28.11 -8.21 19.19
N THR A 6 28.16 -8.80 17.99
CA THR A 6 27.59 -8.19 16.79
C THR A 6 26.05 -8.21 16.74
N GLY A 7 25.41 -9.21 17.33
CA GLY A 7 23.94 -9.30 17.38
C GLY A 7 23.29 -8.31 18.35
N ALA A 8 23.92 -8.05 19.47
CA ALA A 8 23.43 -7.10 20.48
C ALA A 8 23.54 -5.65 19.98
N LEU A 9 24.66 -5.29 19.36
CA LEU A 9 24.87 -3.97 18.75
C LEU A 9 23.88 -3.68 17.60
N ARG A 10 23.52 -4.70 16.80
CA ARG A 10 22.51 -4.56 15.73
C ARG A 10 21.10 -4.34 16.29
N LYS A 11 20.72 -5.00 17.40
CA LYS A 11 19.43 -4.80 18.06
C LYS A 11 19.33 -3.42 18.70
N GLU A 12 20.41 -2.94 19.30
CA GLU A 12 20.45 -1.62 19.94
C GLU A 12 20.44 -0.47 18.91
N GLN A 13 21.09 -0.63 17.77
CA GLN A 13 21.05 0.32 16.67
C GLN A 13 19.66 0.38 16.01
N ASN A 14 18.98 -0.74 15.86
CA ASN A 14 17.60 -0.78 15.33
C ASN A 14 16.60 -0.14 16.32
N SER A 15 16.77 -0.34 17.62
CA SER A 15 15.96 0.32 18.65
C SER A 15 16.16 1.84 18.66
N LYS A 16 17.40 2.31 18.55
CA LYS A 16 17.71 3.75 18.50
C LYS A 16 17.24 4.43 17.21
N LYS A 17 17.18 3.69 16.08
CA LYS A 17 16.65 4.20 14.80
C LYS A 17 15.12 4.29 14.80
N MET A 18 14.43 3.31 15.37
CA MET A 18 12.98 3.41 15.57
C MET A 18 12.61 4.60 16.48
N HIS A 19 13.39 4.83 17.53
CA HIS A 19 13.21 6.01 18.40
C HIS A 19 13.36 7.33 17.62
N LYS A 20 14.25 7.41 16.61
CA LYS A 20 14.40 8.62 15.78
C LYS A 20 13.19 8.87 14.87
N ILE A 21 12.56 7.83 14.32
CA ILE A 21 11.33 7.99 13.53
C ILE A 21 10.20 8.49 14.43
N THR A 22 10.07 7.95 15.63
CA THR A 22 9.09 8.39 16.63
C THR A 22 9.33 9.84 17.08
N THR A 23 10.59 10.26 17.19
CA THR A 23 10.95 11.63 17.63
C THR A 23 10.63 12.70 16.58
N TYR A 24 10.67 12.36 15.29
CA TYR A 24 10.30 13.29 14.20
C TYR A 24 8.80 13.65 14.20
N TYR A 25 7.94 12.72 14.63
CA TYR A 25 6.48 12.93 14.71
C TYR A 25 6.04 13.59 16.03
N ASN A 26 6.88 13.58 17.07
CA ASN A 26 6.52 14.17 18.37
C ASN A 26 6.82 15.67 18.48
N ASN A 27 7.52 16.27 17.52
CA ASN A 27 7.89 17.69 17.59
C ASN A 27 6.82 18.67 17.06
N GLU A 28 5.70 18.19 16.51
CA GLU A 28 4.63 19.05 15.98
C GLU A 28 3.40 19.21 16.89
N SER A 29 3.39 18.62 18.09
CA SER A 29 2.24 18.78 19.01
C SER A 29 2.66 18.95 20.46
N ASN A 30 3.12 20.15 20.82
CA ASN A 30 3.11 20.64 22.19
C ASN A 30 1.68 21.05 22.58
N ASN A 31 0.80 20.08 22.77
CA ASN A 31 -0.41 20.21 23.56
C ASN A 31 -0.43 19.03 24.53
N THR A 32 -0.22 19.35 25.81
CA THR A 32 -0.43 18.44 26.94
C THR A 32 -1.86 17.93 26.94
N ILE A 33 -2.09 16.76 26.34
CA ILE A 33 -3.34 16.04 26.44
C ILE A 33 -3.19 15.04 27.57
N ASP A 34 -4.07 15.19 28.56
CA ASP A 34 -4.24 14.32 29.71
C ASP A 34 -4.54 12.87 29.25
N PHE A 35 -3.60 11.95 29.50
CA PHE A 35 -3.57 10.59 28.96
C PHE A 35 -4.55 9.61 29.64
N ASN A 36 -5.47 10.08 30.50
CA ASN A 36 -6.25 9.19 31.34
C ASN A 36 -7.72 8.98 30.96
N GLN A 37 -8.23 9.51 29.86
CA GLN A 37 -9.60 9.18 29.43
C GLN A 37 -9.80 9.37 27.94
N THR A 38 -9.72 8.29 27.15
CA THR A 38 -10.69 8.03 26.09
C THR A 38 -10.51 6.60 25.60
N HIS A 39 -11.38 5.69 26.02
CA HIS A 39 -11.77 4.57 25.18
C HIS A 39 -12.40 5.15 23.92
N LYS A 40 -11.59 5.51 22.94
CA LYS A 40 -12.11 5.84 21.61
C LYS A 40 -12.84 4.60 21.11
N ILE A 41 -14.16 4.69 21.02
CA ILE A 41 -14.97 3.73 20.28
C ILE A 41 -14.25 3.53 18.95
N LYS A 42 -13.78 2.31 18.68
CA LYS A 42 -13.07 2.01 17.43
C LYS A 42 -14.01 2.35 16.28
N LYS A 43 -13.64 3.37 15.49
CA LYS A 43 -14.39 3.79 14.31
C LYS A 43 -14.63 2.58 13.41
N SER A 44 -15.87 2.31 13.00
CA SER A 44 -16.17 1.25 12.04
C SER A 44 -15.46 1.52 10.72
N ILE A 45 -14.96 0.46 10.09
CA ILE A 45 -14.36 0.58 8.76
C ILE A 45 -15.47 0.33 7.74
N GLU A 46 -15.95 1.41 7.16
CA GLU A 46 -17.01 1.38 6.15
C GLU A 46 -16.42 1.71 4.77
N LEU A 47 -16.74 0.87 3.80
CA LEU A 47 -16.38 1.08 2.41
C LEU A 47 -17.55 1.80 1.73
N VAL A 48 -17.46 3.12 1.66
CA VAL A 48 -18.51 3.95 1.07
C VAL A 48 -18.10 4.37 -0.35
N PRO A 49 -18.74 3.81 -1.40
CA PRO A 49 -18.45 4.20 -2.77
C PRO A 49 -18.98 5.61 -3.04
N GLN A 50 -18.26 6.38 -3.82
CA GLN A 50 -18.64 7.71 -4.30
C GLN A 50 -18.91 7.73 -5.81
N SER A 51 -18.78 6.58 -6.47
CA SER A 51 -19.09 6.36 -7.88
C SER A 51 -19.43 4.90 -8.13
N VAL A 52 -20.06 4.61 -9.26
CA VAL A 52 -20.40 3.23 -9.68
C VAL A 52 -19.13 2.38 -9.86
N ASN A 53 -18.04 2.96 -10.38
CA ASN A 53 -16.81 2.23 -10.56
C ASN A 53 -16.16 1.88 -9.19
N GLN A 54 -16.24 2.78 -8.21
CA GLN A 54 -15.80 2.48 -6.84
C GLN A 54 -16.67 1.40 -6.20
N GLU A 55 -17.98 1.39 -6.43
CA GLU A 55 -18.88 0.35 -5.95
C GLU A 55 -18.50 -1.01 -6.53
N ASN A 56 -18.32 -1.11 -7.85
CA ASN A 56 -17.87 -2.33 -8.51
C ASN A 56 -16.52 -2.83 -7.98
N TYR A 57 -15.59 -1.91 -7.71
CA TYR A 57 -14.31 -2.26 -7.11
C TYR A 57 -14.48 -2.81 -5.69
N ILE A 58 -15.30 -2.18 -4.86
CA ILE A 58 -15.60 -2.65 -3.51
C ILE A 58 -16.26 -4.04 -3.56
N LEU A 59 -17.19 -4.28 -4.47
CA LEU A 59 -17.79 -5.60 -4.67
C LEU A 59 -16.71 -6.64 -5.00
N ASN A 60 -15.79 -6.36 -5.92
CA ASN A 60 -14.68 -7.25 -6.22
C ASN A 60 -13.77 -7.50 -5.01
N LEU A 61 -13.49 -6.48 -4.20
CA LEU A 61 -12.66 -6.60 -3.00
C LEU A 61 -13.32 -7.51 -1.95
N MET A 62 -14.63 -7.40 -1.78
CA MET A 62 -15.39 -8.14 -0.77
C MET A 62 -15.87 -9.52 -1.24
N ASP A 63 -15.75 -9.82 -2.54
CA ASP A 63 -16.10 -11.13 -3.10
C ASP A 63 -15.02 -12.16 -2.75
N ASN A 64 -15.40 -13.17 -1.97
CA ASN A 64 -14.50 -14.25 -1.55
C ASN A 64 -14.10 -15.19 -2.68
N SER A 65 -14.79 -15.16 -3.84
CA SER A 65 -14.40 -15.91 -5.02
C SER A 65 -13.26 -15.25 -5.80
N LYS A 66 -12.92 -13.98 -5.46
CA LYS A 66 -11.84 -13.24 -6.11
C LYS A 66 -10.57 -13.33 -5.25
N ASP A 67 -9.60 -14.06 -5.74
CA ASP A 67 -8.27 -14.18 -5.11
C ASP A 67 -7.37 -12.98 -5.44
N ILE A 68 -7.55 -12.41 -6.64
CA ILE A 68 -6.80 -11.25 -7.11
C ILE A 68 -7.77 -10.17 -7.57
N VAL A 69 -7.53 -8.93 -7.18
CA VAL A 69 -8.32 -7.78 -7.63
C VAL A 69 -7.39 -6.74 -8.23
N VAL A 70 -7.63 -6.41 -9.49
CA VAL A 70 -6.87 -5.41 -10.25
C VAL A 70 -7.74 -4.18 -10.43
N VAL A 71 -7.22 -3.01 -10.07
CA VAL A 71 -7.86 -1.72 -10.31
C VAL A 71 -6.86 -0.73 -10.90
N TYR A 72 -7.27 -0.06 -11.96
CA TYR A 72 -6.43 0.92 -12.64
C TYR A 72 -7.24 2.17 -13.03
N GLY A 73 -6.55 3.25 -13.33
CA GLY A 73 -7.12 4.53 -13.74
C GLY A 73 -6.44 5.72 -13.07
N PRO A 74 -6.93 6.95 -13.29
CA PRO A 74 -6.26 8.19 -12.89
C PRO A 74 -5.97 8.29 -11.39
N ALA A 75 -4.93 9.04 -11.04
CA ALA A 75 -4.61 9.36 -9.65
C ALA A 75 -5.76 10.13 -8.96
N GLY A 76 -5.93 9.89 -7.64
CA GLY A 76 -6.97 10.56 -6.85
C GLY A 76 -8.37 9.97 -6.97
N THR A 77 -8.51 8.78 -7.56
CA THR A 77 -9.79 8.05 -7.65
C THR A 77 -10.04 7.10 -6.48
N GLY A 78 -9.12 7.02 -5.48
CA GLY A 78 -9.30 6.24 -4.26
C GLY A 78 -8.91 4.76 -4.36
N LYS A 79 -8.21 4.33 -5.42
CA LYS A 79 -7.79 2.92 -5.61
C LYS A 79 -7.09 2.33 -4.38
N THR A 80 -5.97 2.89 -4.02
CA THR A 80 -5.14 2.43 -2.90
C THR A 80 -5.85 2.60 -1.57
N TYR A 81 -6.59 3.70 -1.40
CA TYR A 81 -7.37 3.98 -0.19
C TYR A 81 -8.44 2.91 0.06
N LEU A 82 -9.29 2.62 -0.91
CA LEU A 82 -10.35 1.60 -0.80
C LEU A 82 -9.78 0.20 -0.63
N GLY A 83 -8.70 -0.13 -1.36
CA GLY A 83 -7.99 -1.40 -1.19
C GLY A 83 -7.44 -1.57 0.23
N MET A 84 -6.86 -0.50 0.79
CA MET A 84 -6.36 -0.51 2.17
C MET A 84 -7.48 -0.63 3.19
N LEU A 85 -8.59 0.09 3.04
CA LEU A 85 -9.75 -0.03 3.92
C LEU A 85 -10.34 -1.44 3.90
N ALA A 86 -10.45 -2.06 2.72
CA ALA A 86 -10.94 -3.43 2.60
C ALA A 86 -10.01 -4.42 3.31
N ALA A 87 -8.69 -4.26 3.15
CA ALA A 87 -7.70 -5.08 3.85
C ALA A 87 -7.76 -4.90 5.37
N LEU A 88 -7.91 -3.67 5.86
CA LEU A 88 -8.08 -3.39 7.29
C LEU A 88 -9.39 -3.97 7.85
N LYS A 89 -10.47 -3.94 7.07
CA LYS A 89 -11.74 -4.56 7.43
C LYS A 89 -11.58 -6.07 7.55
N ALA A 90 -10.96 -6.73 6.56
CA ALA A 90 -10.66 -8.16 6.56
C ALA A 90 -9.76 -8.54 7.76
N LEU A 91 -8.75 -7.73 8.08
CA LEU A 91 -7.89 -7.95 9.26
C LEU A 91 -8.69 -7.88 10.57
N ARG A 92 -9.60 -6.90 10.71
CA ARG A 92 -10.47 -6.79 11.91
C ARG A 92 -11.47 -7.91 12.04
N GLN A 93 -11.97 -8.45 10.93
CA GLN A 93 -12.90 -9.57 10.90
C GLN A 93 -12.21 -10.92 11.11
N GLY A 94 -10.87 -10.94 11.04
CA GLY A 94 -10.08 -12.16 11.18
C GLY A 94 -9.97 -12.98 9.89
N ASP A 95 -10.43 -12.42 8.76
CA ASP A 95 -10.35 -13.06 7.44
C ASP A 95 -8.91 -13.16 6.94
N CYS A 96 -8.02 -12.31 7.44
CA CYS A 96 -6.58 -12.42 7.25
C CYS A 96 -5.83 -12.11 8.56
N LYS A 97 -4.56 -12.50 8.61
CA LYS A 97 -3.68 -12.27 9.77
C LYS A 97 -2.66 -11.16 9.53
N LYS A 98 -2.47 -10.78 8.28
CA LYS A 98 -1.41 -9.86 7.88
C LYS A 98 -1.84 -9.05 6.67
N ILE A 99 -1.40 -7.79 6.63
CA ILE A 99 -1.47 -6.93 5.46
C ILE A 99 -0.03 -6.65 5.01
N ILE A 100 0.26 -6.84 3.73
CA ILE A 100 1.57 -6.54 3.14
C ILE A 100 1.36 -5.47 2.08
N LEU A 101 1.98 -4.32 2.29
CA LEU A 101 2.02 -3.25 1.31
C LEU A 101 3.35 -3.30 0.56
N THR A 102 3.29 -3.37 -0.75
CA THR A 102 4.47 -3.43 -1.60
C THR A 102 4.37 -2.46 -2.77
N ARG A 103 5.51 -1.96 -3.19
CA ARG A 103 5.68 -1.06 -4.33
C ARG A 103 6.89 -1.47 -5.16
N PRO A 104 6.87 -1.26 -6.49
CA PRO A 104 8.08 -1.33 -7.30
C PRO A 104 9.09 -0.28 -6.81
N ALA A 105 10.35 -0.64 -6.73
CA ALA A 105 11.40 0.34 -6.53
C ALA A 105 11.64 1.05 -7.87
N VAL A 106 11.28 2.32 -7.96
CA VAL A 106 11.62 3.18 -9.10
C VAL A 106 12.88 3.93 -8.74
N ALA A 107 13.90 3.85 -9.58
CA ALA A 107 14.99 4.80 -9.54
C ALA A 107 14.42 6.12 -10.06
N VAL A 108 14.36 7.13 -9.23
CA VAL A 108 13.97 8.50 -9.64
C VAL A 108 15.15 9.04 -10.44
N ASP A 109 15.09 8.89 -11.77
CA ASP A 109 16.20 9.23 -12.69
C ASP A 109 16.43 10.74 -12.84
N ASP A 110 15.49 11.59 -12.44
CA ASP A 110 15.57 13.04 -12.67
C ASP A 110 16.09 13.87 -11.49
N GLU A 111 16.14 13.33 -10.31
CA GLU A 111 16.86 13.97 -9.23
C GLU A 111 18.29 13.43 -9.17
N LYS A 112 19.26 14.19 -9.67
CA LYS A 112 20.71 14.02 -9.45
C LYS A 112 21.12 14.09 -7.96
N HIS A 113 20.21 13.82 -7.08
CA HIS A 113 20.44 13.53 -5.70
C HIS A 113 20.82 12.05 -5.65
N GLY A 114 22.10 11.83 -5.94
CA GLY A 114 22.74 10.55 -5.82
C GLY A 114 22.19 9.79 -4.65
N PHE A 115 22.14 8.46 -4.76
CA PHE A 115 21.81 7.50 -3.74
C PHE A 115 21.67 8.15 -2.38
N LEU A 116 20.45 8.45 -1.91
CA LEU A 116 20.27 8.95 -0.56
C LEU A 116 21.02 7.96 0.34
N PRO A 117 22.11 8.38 1.01
CA PRO A 117 22.84 7.52 1.91
C PRO A 117 21.89 7.22 3.07
N GLY A 118 21.32 6.05 3.10
CA GLY A 118 20.34 5.66 4.08
C GLY A 118 19.94 4.21 3.92
N ASP A 119 19.61 3.59 5.02
CA ASP A 119 19.01 2.29 5.13
C ASP A 119 17.72 2.22 4.27
N ILE A 120 17.37 1.04 3.77
CA ILE A 120 16.16 0.74 2.99
C ILE A 120 14.92 1.39 3.63
N ASN A 121 14.86 1.46 4.95
CA ASN A 121 13.77 2.09 5.70
C ASN A 121 13.63 3.61 5.45
N SER A 122 14.71 4.33 5.24
CA SER A 122 14.64 5.78 4.95
C SER A 122 14.14 6.07 3.53
N LYS A 123 14.39 5.16 2.59
CA LYS A 123 13.86 5.24 1.22
C LYS A 123 12.37 4.85 1.14
N MET A 124 11.86 4.15 2.15
CA MET A 124 10.46 3.76 2.26
C MET A 124 9.59 4.84 2.92
N GLU A 125 10.19 5.84 3.58
CA GLU A 125 9.47 6.86 4.35
C GLU A 125 8.39 7.60 3.54
N PRO A 126 8.62 8.05 2.29
CA PRO A 126 7.58 8.71 1.50
C PRO A 126 6.36 7.81 1.22
N TRP A 127 6.56 6.49 1.19
CA TRP A 127 5.48 5.52 0.95
C TRP A 127 4.69 5.19 2.21
N VAL A 128 5.36 5.28 3.35
CA VAL A 128 4.77 4.97 4.67
C VAL A 128 3.78 6.05 5.09
N ARG A 129 4.05 7.32 4.79
CA ARG A 129 3.22 8.46 5.21
C ARG A 129 1.75 8.33 4.80
N PRO A 130 1.38 8.13 3.52
CA PRO A 130 -0.02 8.01 3.13
C PRO A 130 -0.72 6.81 3.81
N LEU A 131 0.02 5.72 4.03
CA LEU A 131 -0.49 4.55 4.73
C LEU A 131 -0.73 4.85 6.20
N LEU A 132 0.22 5.50 6.88
CA LEU A 132 0.07 5.90 8.27
C LEU A 132 -1.11 6.84 8.47
N ASP A 133 -1.38 7.72 7.53
CA ASP A 133 -2.52 8.63 7.60
C ASP A 133 -3.85 7.86 7.56
N ILE A 134 -3.98 6.86 6.67
CA ILE A 134 -5.15 5.97 6.66
C ILE A 134 -5.27 5.19 7.98
N LEU A 135 -4.17 4.65 8.49
CA LEU A 135 -4.17 3.88 9.75
C LEU A 135 -4.57 4.74 10.95
N LYS A 136 -4.09 5.99 11.03
CA LYS A 136 -4.42 6.96 12.10
C LYS A 136 -5.91 7.32 12.17
N GLU A 137 -6.64 7.17 11.07
CA GLU A 137 -8.10 7.38 11.08
C GLU A 137 -8.84 6.33 11.93
N TYR A 138 -8.27 5.13 12.07
CA TYR A 138 -8.91 3.95 12.66
C TYR A 138 -8.21 3.37 13.87
N TYR A 139 -6.94 3.71 14.08
CA TYR A 139 -6.07 3.18 15.14
C TYR A 139 -5.31 4.29 15.83
N SER A 140 -5.02 4.11 17.11
CA SER A 140 -4.11 4.99 17.84
C SER A 140 -2.66 4.77 17.36
N MET A 141 -1.80 5.75 17.58
CA MET A 141 -0.37 5.63 17.23
C MET A 141 0.30 4.41 17.87
N LYS A 142 -0.04 4.09 19.14
CA LYS A 142 0.47 2.90 19.84
C LYS A 142 0.06 1.60 19.16
N GLU A 143 -1.19 1.52 18.69
CA GLU A 143 -1.68 0.36 17.93
C GLU A 143 -0.95 0.24 16.59
N VAL A 144 -0.76 1.35 15.88
CA VAL A 144 -0.05 1.35 14.59
C VAL A 144 1.41 0.91 14.78
N GLU A 145 2.11 1.43 15.79
CA GLU A 145 3.48 1.02 16.13
C GLU A 145 3.55 -0.48 16.46
N TYR A 146 2.59 -0.98 17.23
CA TYR A 146 2.47 -2.40 17.55
C TYR A 146 2.28 -3.24 16.27
N MET A 147 1.35 -2.85 15.40
CA MET A 147 1.04 -3.58 14.16
C MET A 147 2.25 -3.65 13.21
N LEU A 148 3.03 -2.58 13.13
CA LEU A 148 4.27 -2.54 12.34
C LEU A 148 5.37 -3.39 12.98
N LYS A 149 5.54 -3.30 14.30
CA LYS A 149 6.56 -4.03 15.05
C LYS A 149 6.34 -5.55 14.99
N GLU A 150 5.10 -5.98 15.18
CA GLU A 150 4.71 -7.40 15.13
C GLU A 150 4.49 -7.88 13.68
N GLN A 151 4.75 -7.02 12.70
CA GLN A 151 4.57 -7.33 11.28
C GLN A 151 3.14 -7.79 10.92
N ILE A 152 2.14 -7.33 11.67
CA ILE A 152 0.72 -7.48 11.30
C ILE A 152 0.46 -6.63 10.06
N ILE A 153 1.09 -5.45 9.99
CA ILE A 153 1.22 -4.65 8.76
C ILE A 153 2.70 -4.61 8.39
N GLU A 154 3.01 -5.07 7.21
CA GLU A 154 4.37 -5.10 6.66
C GLU A 154 4.44 -4.19 5.43
N ILE A 155 5.47 -3.36 5.35
CA ILE A 155 5.76 -2.51 4.20
C ILE A 155 7.11 -2.97 3.64
N THR A 156 7.11 -3.39 2.38
CA THR A 156 8.28 -4.01 1.78
C THR A 156 8.39 -3.73 0.28
N PRO A 157 9.57 -3.49 -0.28
CA PRO A 157 9.75 -3.38 -1.73
C PRO A 157 9.32 -4.66 -2.45
N LEU A 158 8.78 -4.52 -3.67
CA LEU A 158 8.31 -5.65 -4.49
C LEU A 158 9.39 -6.72 -4.71
N ALA A 159 10.64 -6.31 -4.83
CA ALA A 159 11.76 -7.23 -5.02
C ALA A 159 11.91 -8.22 -3.84
N PHE A 160 11.53 -7.83 -2.62
CA PHE A 160 11.62 -8.69 -1.43
C PHE A 160 10.42 -9.64 -1.26
N CYS A 161 9.43 -9.54 -2.14
CA CYS A 161 8.36 -10.53 -2.25
C CYS A 161 8.81 -11.82 -2.96
N ARG A 162 9.95 -11.78 -3.66
CA ARG A 162 10.49 -12.96 -4.37
C ARG A 162 10.86 -14.07 -3.39
N GLY A 163 10.46 -15.31 -3.70
CA GLY A 163 10.72 -16.49 -2.89
C GLY A 163 9.84 -16.62 -1.64
N ARG A 164 8.89 -15.71 -1.43
CA ARG A 164 7.92 -15.78 -0.33
C ARG A 164 6.64 -16.48 -0.81
N ASN A 165 5.89 -17.02 0.15
CA ASN A 165 4.49 -17.43 -0.06
C ASN A 165 3.62 -16.68 0.95
N PHE A 166 2.55 -16.05 0.45
CA PHE A 166 1.63 -15.28 1.29
C PHE A 166 0.45 -16.18 1.69
N LYS A 167 0.35 -16.47 2.97
CA LYS A 167 -0.72 -17.27 3.55
C LYS A 167 -1.51 -16.44 4.57
N ASN A 168 -2.83 -16.48 4.51
CA ASN A 168 -3.71 -15.69 5.38
C ASN A 168 -3.31 -14.20 5.38
N ALA A 169 -3.00 -13.66 4.20
CA ALA A 169 -2.48 -12.30 4.04
C ALA A 169 -3.19 -11.56 2.90
N TRP A 170 -3.47 -10.29 3.10
CA TRP A 170 -3.84 -9.39 2.01
C TRP A 170 -2.60 -8.63 1.56
N VAL A 171 -2.28 -8.73 0.28
CA VAL A 171 -1.10 -8.11 -0.33
C VAL A 171 -1.54 -7.02 -1.27
N ILE A 172 -1.08 -5.79 -1.06
CA ILE A 172 -1.40 -4.63 -1.88
C ILE A 172 -0.14 -4.24 -2.66
N LEU A 173 -0.17 -4.41 -3.98
CA LEU A 173 0.82 -3.85 -4.89
C LEU A 173 0.32 -2.50 -5.38
N ASP A 174 0.93 -1.43 -4.89
CA ASP A 174 0.63 -0.06 -5.30
C ASP A 174 1.62 0.43 -6.36
N GLU A 175 1.20 1.37 -7.22
CA GLU A 175 1.97 1.90 -8.35
C GLU A 175 2.47 0.80 -9.32
N ALA A 176 1.58 -0.15 -9.62
CA ALA A 176 1.92 -1.34 -10.38
C ALA A 176 2.35 -1.06 -11.82
N GLN A 177 2.03 0.12 -12.39
CA GLN A 177 2.53 0.55 -13.69
C GLN A 177 4.06 0.63 -13.74
N ASN A 178 4.70 0.79 -12.58
CA ASN A 178 6.14 0.83 -12.45
C ASN A 178 6.78 -0.55 -12.23
N ALA A 179 5.98 -1.61 -12.17
CA ALA A 179 6.46 -3.00 -12.21
C ALA A 179 6.55 -3.52 -13.64
N THR A 180 7.51 -4.41 -13.88
CA THR A 180 7.57 -5.16 -15.14
C THR A 180 6.56 -6.30 -15.16
N PRO A 181 6.15 -6.83 -16.35
CA PRO A 181 5.28 -8.00 -16.46
C PRO A 181 5.82 -9.20 -15.64
N SER A 182 7.13 -9.42 -15.64
CA SER A 182 7.76 -10.49 -14.88
C SER A 182 7.65 -10.29 -13.37
N GLN A 183 7.72 -9.06 -12.87
CA GLN A 183 7.56 -8.74 -11.46
C GLN A 183 6.11 -8.93 -10.99
N ILE A 184 5.13 -8.51 -11.79
CA ILE A 184 3.71 -8.75 -11.49
C ILE A 184 3.42 -10.25 -11.49
N LYS A 185 3.85 -10.99 -12.52
CA LYS A 185 3.72 -12.45 -12.57
C LYS A 185 4.37 -13.11 -11.34
N MET A 186 5.57 -12.67 -10.97
CA MET A 186 6.27 -13.15 -9.77
C MET A 186 5.42 -12.96 -8.53
N LEU A 187 4.82 -11.77 -8.31
CA LEU A 187 3.98 -11.51 -7.14
C LEU A 187 2.70 -12.35 -7.15
N MET A 188 1.96 -12.38 -8.26
CA MET A 188 0.71 -13.13 -8.39
C MET A 188 0.89 -14.62 -8.09
N THR A 189 2.04 -15.19 -8.47
CA THR A 189 2.36 -16.59 -8.18
C THR A 189 2.80 -16.86 -6.74
N ARG A 190 2.80 -15.86 -5.86
CA ARG A 190 3.11 -16.00 -4.42
C ARG A 190 1.86 -16.16 -3.56
N ILE A 191 0.69 -16.06 -4.15
CA ILE A 191 -0.58 -16.24 -3.42
C ILE A 191 -0.68 -17.66 -2.84
N SER A 192 -1.25 -17.77 -1.65
CA SER A 192 -1.49 -19.03 -0.97
C SER A 192 -2.84 -18.97 -0.23
N PHE A 193 -3.22 -20.05 0.41
CA PHE A 193 -4.52 -20.20 1.05
C PHE A 193 -4.86 -19.03 2.00
N GLY A 194 -6.11 -18.56 1.94
CA GLY A 194 -6.64 -17.49 2.78
C GLY A 194 -6.04 -16.11 2.49
N SER A 195 -5.48 -15.93 1.28
CA SER A 195 -4.86 -14.66 0.89
C SER A 195 -5.56 -14.04 -0.30
N LYS A 196 -5.45 -12.71 -0.39
CA LYS A 196 -5.92 -11.89 -1.51
C LYS A 196 -4.83 -10.96 -1.97
N ILE A 197 -4.65 -10.78 -3.27
CA ILE A 197 -3.74 -9.80 -3.85
C ILE A 197 -4.56 -8.68 -4.48
N ILE A 198 -4.24 -7.44 -4.13
CA ILE A 198 -4.80 -6.23 -4.72
C ILE A 198 -3.69 -5.56 -5.52
N ILE A 199 -3.95 -5.25 -6.78
CA ILE A 199 -3.01 -4.56 -7.68
C ILE A 199 -3.62 -3.23 -8.08
N THR A 200 -2.96 -2.13 -7.71
CA THR A 200 -3.43 -0.77 -7.99
C THR A 200 -2.41 0.00 -8.81
N GLY A 201 -2.87 0.87 -9.70
CA GLY A 201 -1.97 1.74 -10.46
C GLY A 201 -2.68 2.61 -11.49
N ASP A 202 -1.89 3.37 -12.22
CA ASP A 202 -2.33 4.23 -13.31
C ASP A 202 -1.55 3.87 -14.57
N VAL A 203 -2.20 3.32 -15.57
CA VAL A 203 -1.54 2.86 -16.80
C VAL A 203 -0.93 4.00 -17.61
N GLU A 204 -1.42 5.23 -17.43
CA GLU A 204 -0.96 6.43 -18.13
C GLU A 204 0.23 7.09 -17.40
N GLN A 205 0.31 6.99 -16.07
CA GLN A 205 1.39 7.56 -15.25
C GLN A 205 2.50 6.52 -15.04
N THR A 206 3.34 6.31 -16.04
CA THR A 206 4.44 5.36 -15.94
C THR A 206 5.77 6.04 -16.17
N ASP A 207 6.74 5.79 -15.29
CA ASP A 207 8.16 6.16 -15.47
C ASP A 207 8.89 5.17 -16.39
N ARG A 208 8.19 4.15 -16.90
CA ARG A 208 8.72 3.09 -17.75
C ARG A 208 8.27 3.25 -19.20
N ARG A 209 9.02 2.64 -20.11
CA ARG A 209 8.57 2.49 -21.51
C ARG A 209 7.29 1.62 -21.52
N THR A 210 6.37 1.93 -22.41
CA THR A 210 5.06 1.25 -22.52
C THR A 210 5.16 -0.28 -22.52
N LYS A 211 6.15 -0.84 -23.23
CA LYS A 211 6.41 -2.28 -23.28
C LYS A 211 6.85 -2.91 -21.96
N ASP A 212 7.35 -2.11 -21.02
CA ASP A 212 7.83 -2.56 -19.72
C ASP A 212 6.80 -2.30 -18.61
N ASN A 213 5.63 -1.72 -18.95
CA ASN A 213 4.54 -1.48 -18.04
C ASN A 213 3.75 -2.77 -17.78
N GLY A 214 4.01 -3.40 -16.62
CA GLY A 214 3.39 -4.67 -16.28
C GLY A 214 1.91 -4.57 -15.97
N LEU A 215 1.42 -3.42 -15.51
CA LEU A 215 -0.01 -3.22 -15.27
C LEU A 215 -0.78 -3.17 -16.60
N LEU A 216 -0.25 -2.45 -17.59
CA LEU A 216 -0.85 -2.42 -18.93
C LEU A 216 -0.86 -3.81 -19.59
N ASP A 217 0.23 -4.56 -19.49
CA ASP A 217 0.27 -5.95 -19.97
C ASP A 217 -0.77 -6.84 -19.28
N LEU A 218 -0.88 -6.73 -17.94
CA LEU A 218 -1.84 -7.51 -17.16
C LEU A 218 -3.29 -7.17 -17.53
N THR A 219 -3.65 -5.89 -17.59
CA THR A 219 -5.02 -5.46 -17.94
C THR A 219 -5.39 -5.88 -19.35
N TYR A 220 -4.48 -5.76 -20.31
CA TYR A 220 -4.69 -6.26 -21.67
C TYR A 220 -4.97 -7.76 -21.70
N ARG A 221 -4.16 -8.57 -20.99
CA ARG A 221 -4.34 -10.03 -20.93
C ARG A 221 -5.68 -10.42 -20.30
N LEU A 222 -6.08 -9.73 -19.22
CA LEU A 222 -7.35 -10.01 -18.53
C LEU A 222 -8.57 -9.61 -19.37
N THR A 223 -8.45 -8.57 -20.17
CA THR A 223 -9.51 -8.17 -21.12
C THR A 223 -9.68 -9.20 -22.24
N GLN A 224 -8.58 -9.76 -22.74
CA GLN A 224 -8.64 -10.80 -23.78
C GLN A 224 -9.08 -12.16 -23.22
N ASN A 225 -8.65 -12.50 -22.02
CA ASN A 225 -8.91 -13.80 -21.38
C ASN A 225 -9.33 -13.57 -19.91
N PRO A 226 -10.62 -13.29 -19.66
CA PRO A 226 -11.12 -13.11 -18.30
C PRO A 226 -10.92 -14.37 -17.46
N VAL A 227 -10.53 -14.19 -16.19
CA VAL A 227 -10.34 -15.27 -15.21
C VAL A 227 -11.34 -15.03 -14.08
N SER A 228 -12.13 -16.05 -13.75
CA SER A 228 -13.24 -15.91 -12.77
C SER A 228 -12.77 -15.47 -11.39
N GLU A 229 -11.58 -15.91 -10.98
CA GLU A 229 -10.97 -15.61 -9.67
C GLU A 229 -10.24 -14.24 -9.64
N ILE A 230 -10.22 -13.52 -10.77
CA ILE A 230 -9.60 -12.20 -10.86
C ILE A 230 -10.66 -11.14 -11.13
N GLY A 231 -10.83 -10.20 -10.19
CA GLY A 231 -11.65 -9.02 -10.37
C GLY A 231 -10.88 -7.94 -11.13
N LEU A 232 -11.47 -7.34 -12.15
CA LEU A 232 -10.90 -6.20 -12.88
C LEU A 232 -11.83 -5.00 -12.75
N SER A 233 -11.28 -3.85 -12.37
CA SER A 233 -12.02 -2.58 -12.24
C SER A 233 -11.24 -1.46 -12.91
N GLU A 234 -11.92 -0.66 -13.71
CA GLU A 234 -11.36 0.51 -14.36
C GLU A 234 -11.98 1.77 -13.78
N PHE A 235 -11.15 2.72 -13.39
CA PHE A 235 -11.56 4.05 -12.96
C PHE A 235 -11.28 5.08 -14.06
N SER A 236 -12.15 6.06 -14.15
CA SER A 236 -12.07 7.14 -15.13
C SER A 236 -11.86 8.50 -14.44
N VAL A 237 -11.63 9.53 -15.22
CA VAL A 237 -11.55 10.93 -14.73
C VAL A 237 -12.80 11.32 -13.91
N LYS A 238 -13.97 10.75 -14.19
CA LYS A 238 -15.23 11.00 -13.44
C LYS A 238 -15.17 10.46 -12.01
N ASP A 239 -14.27 9.55 -11.71
CA ASP A 239 -14.10 8.95 -10.38
C ASP A 239 -13.11 9.73 -9.51
N ILE A 240 -12.46 10.77 -10.05
CA ILE A 240 -11.50 11.61 -9.29
C ILE A 240 -12.24 12.31 -8.15
N ARG A 241 -11.76 12.13 -6.93
CA ARG A 241 -12.30 12.71 -5.69
C ARG A 241 -11.25 13.63 -5.05
N ARG A 242 -10.89 14.67 -5.77
CA ARG A 242 -9.96 15.71 -5.30
C ARG A 242 -10.71 17.03 -5.10
N HIS A 243 -10.09 17.95 -4.36
CA HIS A 243 -10.62 19.28 -4.20
C HIS A 243 -10.82 19.96 -5.58
N ARG A 244 -11.95 20.64 -5.78
CA ARG A 244 -12.35 21.25 -7.07
C ARG A 244 -11.28 22.16 -7.68
N ILE A 245 -10.41 22.76 -6.85
CA ILE A 245 -9.32 23.61 -7.33
C ILE A 245 -8.31 22.83 -8.16
N ILE A 246 -8.11 21.53 -7.89
CA ILE A 246 -7.11 20.71 -8.59
C ILE A 246 -7.43 20.58 -10.08
N GLU A 247 -8.72 20.40 -10.42
CA GLU A 247 -9.15 20.39 -11.82
C GLU A 247 -8.83 21.71 -12.53
N LYS A 248 -9.01 22.84 -11.82
CA LYS A 248 -8.67 24.16 -12.36
C LYS A 248 -7.17 24.36 -12.52
N VAL A 249 -6.39 23.85 -11.55
CA VAL A 249 -4.91 23.91 -11.63
C VAL A 249 -4.41 23.08 -12.80
N LEU A 250 -4.89 21.86 -12.99
CA LEU A 250 -4.48 21.01 -14.12
C LEU A 250 -4.72 21.71 -15.46
N LYS A 251 -5.88 22.34 -15.64
CA LYS A 251 -6.20 23.12 -16.85
C LYS A 251 -5.30 24.36 -17.10
N LEU A 252 -4.47 24.74 -16.14
CA LEU A 252 -3.48 25.82 -16.33
C LEU A 252 -2.19 25.32 -16.98
N TYR A 253 -1.96 24.00 -16.96
CA TYR A 253 -0.75 23.36 -17.48
C TYR A 253 -1.00 22.53 -18.75
N ASP A 254 -2.26 22.35 -19.13
CA ASP A 254 -2.69 21.81 -20.44
C ASP A 254 -2.63 22.93 -21.51
#